data_1837c639f10240f86c10c0d760948710
#
_entry.id   1837c639f10240f86c10c0d760948710
#
_cell.length_a   1.000
_cell.length_b   1.000
_cell.length_c   1.000
_cell.angle_alpha   90.00
_cell.angle_beta   90.00
_cell.angle_gamma   90.00
#
_symmetry.space_group_name_H-M   'P 1'
#
loop_
_entity.id
_entity.type
_entity.pdbx_description
1 polymer ?
#
loop_
_entity_poly.entity_id
_entity_poly.type
_entity_poly.pdbx_seq_one_letter_code
_entity_poly.pdbx_strand_id
1 'polypeptide(L)'
;LKAHVGVDRESGLVHTLVTTAANVSDISQTPALLHGQESEVWADAGYVGVEKREDMQATLAANEQEVKWHIAKRRKTIEKMEDGWQKKLAQVYEKCKAQVRVFVEHPFHIVKNIFKHKKARYKGLAKNNAQLNVLFALSNLYMVRGELRPQWVKWVQNAPKIALIKACKMKIAVFNKNFGIL
;
A
#
# COMPACT_ATOMS: atom_id res chain seq x y z
N LEU A 1 -18.03 4.42 -5.73
CA LEU A 1 -16.87 4.83 -4.98
C LEU A 1 -15.64 4.06 -5.48
N LYS A 2 -14.55 4.78 -5.78
CA LYS A 2 -13.22 4.23 -6.05
C LYS A 2 -12.25 4.74 -4.98
N ALA A 3 -11.25 3.92 -4.67
CA ALA A 3 -10.11 4.29 -3.85
C ALA A 3 -8.85 4.15 -4.70
N HIS A 4 -8.11 5.24 -4.82
CA HIS A 4 -6.81 5.29 -5.49
C HIS A 4 -5.76 5.38 -4.40
N VAL A 5 -4.74 4.54 -4.45
CA VAL A 5 -3.69 4.48 -3.43
C VAL A 5 -2.31 4.62 -4.05
N GLY A 6 -1.48 5.44 -3.42
CA GLY A 6 -0.04 5.45 -3.57
C GLY A 6 0.58 4.55 -2.52
N VAL A 7 1.44 3.62 -2.95
CA VAL A 7 2.11 2.65 -2.08
C VAL A 7 3.61 2.76 -2.30
N ASP A 8 4.34 2.90 -1.22
CA ASP A 8 5.79 2.87 -1.28
C ASP A 8 6.28 1.46 -1.65
N ARG A 9 7.22 1.40 -2.58
CA ARG A 9 7.73 0.14 -3.13
C ARG A 9 8.57 -0.65 -2.13
N GLU A 10 9.31 0.03 -1.26
CA GLU A 10 10.23 -0.63 -0.34
C GLU A 10 9.51 -1.20 0.87
N SER A 11 8.69 -0.39 1.51
CA SER A 11 7.93 -0.78 2.71
C SER A 11 6.60 -1.47 2.40
N GLY A 12 6.03 -1.24 1.22
CA GLY A 12 4.68 -1.69 0.86
C GLY A 12 3.57 -0.89 1.56
N LEU A 13 3.90 0.20 2.26
CA LEU A 13 2.94 1.00 3.02
C LEU A 13 2.22 2.01 2.13
N VAL A 14 0.96 2.24 2.42
CA VAL A 14 0.16 3.27 1.77
C VAL A 14 0.56 4.63 2.31
N HIS A 15 1.05 5.52 1.45
CA HIS A 15 1.39 6.91 1.79
C HIS A 15 0.30 7.90 1.38
N THR A 16 -0.44 7.62 0.31
CA THR A 16 -1.50 8.51 -0.18
C THR A 16 -2.76 7.74 -0.50
N LEU A 17 -3.91 8.30 -0.14
CA LEU A 17 -5.23 7.77 -0.48
C LEU A 17 -6.11 8.88 -1.02
N VAL A 18 -6.66 8.68 -2.22
CA VAL A 18 -7.65 9.55 -2.83
C VAL A 18 -8.91 8.74 -3.10
N THR A 19 -10.07 9.26 -2.68
CA THR A 19 -11.36 8.62 -2.95
C THR A 19 -12.20 9.45 -3.90
N THR A 20 -12.77 8.80 -4.89
CA THR A 20 -13.57 9.46 -5.93
C THR A 20 -14.90 8.75 -6.18
N ALA A 21 -15.78 9.40 -6.92
CA ALA A 21 -16.94 8.73 -7.49
C ALA A 21 -16.50 7.63 -8.49
N ALA A 22 -17.35 6.64 -8.72
CA ALA A 22 -16.99 5.47 -9.54
C ALA A 22 -16.72 5.80 -11.02
N ASN A 23 -17.25 6.90 -11.51
CA ASN A 23 -17.11 7.36 -12.90
C ASN A 23 -15.81 8.16 -13.17
N VAL A 24 -15.07 8.53 -12.12
CA VAL A 24 -13.81 9.27 -12.28
C VAL A 24 -12.72 8.33 -12.82
N SER A 25 -11.94 8.83 -13.78
CA SER A 25 -10.83 8.07 -14.38
C SER A 25 -9.65 7.96 -13.41
N ASP A 26 -9.03 6.78 -13.36
CA ASP A 26 -7.88 6.54 -12.47
C ASP A 26 -6.68 7.41 -12.84
N ILE A 27 -6.45 7.61 -14.14
CA ILE A 27 -5.34 8.42 -14.66
C ILE A 27 -5.42 9.89 -14.24
N SER A 28 -6.62 10.45 -14.07
CA SER A 28 -6.82 11.84 -13.65
C SER A 28 -6.48 12.09 -12.18
N GLN A 29 -6.35 11.04 -11.39
CA GLN A 29 -6.00 11.14 -9.97
C GLN A 29 -4.51 10.98 -9.70
N THR A 30 -3.70 10.70 -10.73
CA THR A 30 -2.26 10.48 -10.58
C THR A 30 -1.54 11.67 -9.95
N PRO A 31 -1.78 12.93 -10.34
CA PRO A 31 -1.12 14.07 -9.70
C PRO A 31 -1.36 14.17 -8.20
N ALA A 32 -2.58 13.77 -7.75
CA ALA A 32 -2.94 13.79 -6.33
C ALA A 32 -2.36 12.60 -5.53
N LEU A 33 -1.83 11.58 -6.21
CA LEU A 33 -1.21 10.43 -5.57
C LEU A 33 0.29 10.62 -5.34
N LEU A 34 0.94 11.49 -6.10
CA LEU A 34 2.36 11.81 -5.95
C LEU A 34 2.55 12.87 -4.85
N HIS A 35 3.63 12.75 -4.09
CA HIS A 35 3.99 13.69 -3.03
C HIS A 35 5.30 14.46 -3.30
N GLY A 36 5.86 14.33 -4.52
CA GLY A 36 6.97 15.14 -4.99
C GLY A 36 8.36 14.64 -4.61
N GLN A 37 8.48 13.40 -4.14
CA GLN A 37 9.78 12.79 -3.79
C GLN A 37 10.07 11.50 -4.57
N GLU A 38 9.14 11.09 -5.45
CA GLU A 38 9.27 9.85 -6.22
C GLU A 38 10.25 10.03 -7.37
N SER A 39 11.26 9.17 -7.45
CA SER A 39 12.16 9.05 -8.61
C SER A 39 11.63 8.07 -9.66
N GLU A 40 10.87 7.06 -9.23
CA GLU A 40 10.28 6.02 -10.08
C GLU A 40 8.81 5.79 -9.71
N VAL A 41 7.94 5.67 -10.72
CA VAL A 41 6.52 5.33 -10.53
C VAL A 41 6.15 4.11 -11.35
N TRP A 42 5.53 3.16 -10.68
CA TRP A 42 5.06 1.90 -11.25
C TRP A 42 3.55 1.89 -11.37
N ALA A 43 3.03 1.73 -12.56
CA ALA A 43 1.60 1.84 -12.81
C ALA A 43 1.07 0.72 -13.71
N ASP A 44 -0.25 0.51 -13.64
CA ASP A 44 -0.99 -0.41 -14.49
C ASP A 44 -1.12 0.11 -15.94
N ALA A 45 -1.51 -0.77 -16.85
CA ALA A 45 -1.82 -0.44 -18.25
C ALA A 45 -2.96 0.59 -18.41
N GLY A 46 -3.77 0.82 -17.38
CA GLY A 46 -4.76 1.89 -17.34
C GLY A 46 -4.17 3.30 -17.29
N TYR A 47 -2.90 3.42 -16.89
CA TYR A 47 -2.19 4.70 -16.75
C TYR A 47 -1.33 5.06 -17.98
N VAL A 48 -1.46 4.31 -19.08
CA VAL A 48 -0.73 4.61 -20.33
C VAL A 48 -1.05 6.03 -20.80
N GLY A 49 0.01 6.84 -21.01
CA GLY A 49 -0.09 8.23 -21.46
C GLY A 49 -0.18 9.25 -20.33
N VAL A 50 -0.07 8.83 -19.06
CA VAL A 50 -0.08 9.75 -17.91
C VAL A 50 1.05 10.78 -18.00
N GLU A 51 2.22 10.37 -18.48
CA GLU A 51 3.39 11.23 -18.64
C GLU A 51 3.19 12.40 -19.61
N LYS A 52 2.23 12.27 -20.54
CA LYS A 52 1.93 13.27 -21.58
C LYS A 52 0.83 14.24 -21.19
N ARG A 53 0.19 14.03 -20.04
CA ARG A 53 -0.93 14.88 -19.60
C ARG A 53 -0.40 16.21 -19.08
N GLU A 54 -1.08 17.29 -19.45
CA GLU A 54 -0.72 18.66 -19.02
C GLU A 54 -0.75 18.85 -17.52
N ASP A 55 -1.78 18.28 -16.84
CA ASP A 55 -1.93 18.32 -15.38
C ASP A 55 -0.76 17.61 -14.67
N MET A 56 -0.28 16.50 -15.24
CA MET A 56 0.85 15.76 -14.70
C MET A 56 2.16 16.50 -14.93
N GLN A 57 2.39 17.02 -16.13
CA GLN A 57 3.58 17.81 -16.45
C GLN A 57 3.67 19.09 -15.60
N ALA A 58 2.54 19.77 -15.39
CA ALA A 58 2.48 20.93 -14.50
C ALA A 58 2.85 20.58 -13.06
N THR A 59 2.40 19.43 -12.55
CA THR A 59 2.72 18.94 -11.20
C THR A 59 4.20 18.60 -11.08
N LEU A 60 4.79 17.92 -12.06
CA LEU A 60 6.22 17.58 -12.07
C LEU A 60 7.09 18.83 -12.15
N ALA A 61 6.71 19.79 -13.01
CA ALA A 61 7.42 21.06 -13.13
C ALA A 61 7.36 21.91 -11.85
N ALA A 62 6.21 21.95 -11.19
CA ALA A 62 6.03 22.66 -9.92
C ALA A 62 6.90 22.07 -8.78
N ASN A 63 7.16 20.77 -8.83
CA ASN A 63 7.99 20.07 -7.85
C ASN A 63 9.46 19.95 -8.25
N GLU A 64 9.85 20.47 -9.43
CA GLU A 64 11.20 20.29 -10.03
C GLU A 64 11.61 18.81 -10.08
N GLN A 65 10.65 17.94 -10.39
CA GLN A 65 10.80 16.49 -10.26
C GLN A 65 10.91 15.81 -11.62
N GLU A 66 11.90 14.95 -11.76
CA GLU A 66 12.02 14.02 -12.90
C GLU A 66 11.62 12.62 -12.44
N VAL A 67 10.55 12.07 -13.03
CA VAL A 67 10.00 10.75 -12.68
C VAL A 67 10.18 9.77 -13.81
N LYS A 68 10.75 8.61 -13.52
CA LYS A 68 10.84 7.50 -14.44
C LYS A 68 9.59 6.62 -14.34
N TRP A 69 8.85 6.54 -15.45
CA TRP A 69 7.59 5.81 -15.52
C TRP A 69 7.77 4.36 -15.96
N HIS A 70 7.23 3.43 -15.17
CA HIS A 70 7.20 1.99 -15.44
C HIS A 70 5.75 1.51 -15.63
N ILE A 71 5.12 1.92 -16.73
CA ILE A 71 3.73 1.57 -17.03
C ILE A 71 3.68 0.20 -17.69
N ALA A 72 2.78 -0.67 -17.20
CA ALA A 72 2.58 -2.00 -17.76
C ALA A 72 2.03 -1.93 -19.19
N LYS A 73 2.58 -2.73 -20.09
CA LYS A 73 2.06 -2.87 -21.46
C LYS A 73 0.87 -3.82 -21.49
N ARG A 74 -0.08 -3.56 -22.39
CA ARG A 74 -1.19 -4.49 -22.64
C ARG A 74 -0.66 -5.80 -23.22
N ARG A 75 -1.14 -6.95 -22.77
CA ARG A 75 -0.70 -8.28 -23.24
C ARG A 75 -0.69 -8.41 -24.76
N LYS A 76 -1.76 -7.95 -25.43
CA LYS A 76 -1.87 -7.93 -26.90
C LYS A 76 -0.73 -7.20 -27.61
N THR A 77 -0.12 -6.20 -26.98
CA THR A 77 1.02 -5.47 -27.56
C THR A 77 2.27 -6.34 -27.59
N ILE A 78 2.49 -7.15 -26.57
CA ILE A 78 3.64 -8.05 -26.47
C ILE A 78 3.45 -9.27 -27.36
N GLU A 79 2.25 -9.79 -27.46
CA GLU A 79 1.90 -10.91 -28.33
C GLU A 79 2.16 -10.62 -29.82
N LYS A 80 1.91 -9.38 -30.25
CA LYS A 80 2.14 -8.90 -31.62
C LYS A 80 3.61 -8.65 -31.97
N MET A 81 4.52 -8.70 -31.00
CA MET A 81 5.95 -8.57 -31.27
C MET A 81 6.46 -9.82 -31.97
N GLU A 82 7.38 -9.64 -32.92
CA GLU A 82 8.07 -10.73 -33.59
C GLU A 82 8.80 -11.63 -32.57
N ASP A 83 8.83 -12.93 -32.84
CA ASP A 83 9.51 -13.87 -31.98
C ASP A 83 11.02 -13.68 -32.04
N GLY A 84 11.59 -13.36 -30.87
CA GLY A 84 13.01 -13.09 -30.75
C GLY A 84 13.40 -12.75 -29.31
N TRP A 85 14.66 -12.39 -29.13
CA TRP A 85 15.19 -12.00 -27.83
C TRP A 85 14.48 -10.77 -27.25
N GLN A 86 14.05 -9.83 -28.11
CA GLN A 86 13.33 -8.61 -27.71
C GLN A 86 11.97 -8.95 -27.07
N LYS A 87 11.21 -9.89 -27.66
CA LYS A 87 9.94 -10.36 -27.06
C LYS A 87 10.16 -11.04 -25.70
N LYS A 88 11.21 -11.87 -25.60
CA LYS A 88 11.58 -12.52 -24.31
C LYS A 88 11.95 -11.49 -23.26
N LEU A 89 12.75 -10.50 -23.61
CA LEU A 89 13.13 -9.40 -22.70
C LEU A 89 11.89 -8.59 -22.24
N ALA A 90 11.01 -8.24 -23.18
CA ALA A 90 9.77 -7.54 -22.87
C ALA A 90 8.89 -8.36 -21.91
N GLN A 91 8.78 -9.67 -22.10
CA GLN A 91 8.03 -10.57 -21.20
C GLN A 91 8.63 -10.61 -19.79
N VAL A 92 9.96 -10.68 -19.67
CA VAL A 92 10.65 -10.67 -18.37
C VAL A 92 10.41 -9.33 -17.66
N TYR A 93 10.55 -8.22 -18.39
CA TYR A 93 10.30 -6.88 -17.83
C TYR A 93 8.86 -6.70 -17.34
N GLU A 94 7.87 -7.20 -18.09
CA GLU A 94 6.48 -7.15 -17.63
C GLU A 94 6.22 -8.05 -16.41
N LYS A 95 6.90 -9.18 -16.29
CA LYS A 95 6.87 -9.99 -15.05
C LYS A 95 7.42 -9.22 -13.85
N CYS A 96 8.53 -8.50 -14.01
CA CYS A 96 9.06 -7.63 -12.95
C CYS A 96 8.07 -6.53 -12.56
N LYS A 97 7.44 -5.86 -13.52
CA LYS A 97 6.39 -4.87 -13.25
C LYS A 97 5.22 -5.49 -12.48
N ALA A 98 4.78 -6.69 -12.88
CA ALA A 98 3.69 -7.38 -12.20
C ALA A 98 4.04 -7.72 -10.74
N GLN A 99 5.28 -8.09 -10.44
CA GLN A 99 5.75 -8.34 -9.07
C GLN A 99 5.68 -7.08 -8.20
N VAL A 100 6.11 -5.92 -8.73
CA VAL A 100 6.02 -4.66 -7.98
C VAL A 100 4.56 -4.30 -7.69
N ARG A 101 3.63 -4.55 -8.62
CA ARG A 101 2.20 -4.29 -8.42
C ARG A 101 1.57 -5.08 -7.28
N VAL A 102 2.12 -6.23 -6.93
CA VAL A 102 1.63 -7.02 -5.78
C VAL A 102 1.68 -6.22 -4.48
N PHE A 103 2.63 -5.31 -4.32
CA PHE A 103 2.69 -4.44 -3.13
C PHE A 103 1.44 -3.57 -2.98
N VAL A 104 0.86 -3.09 -4.07
CA VAL A 104 -0.40 -2.32 -4.05
C VAL A 104 -1.60 -3.21 -3.68
N GLU A 105 -1.57 -4.49 -4.02
CA GLU A 105 -2.66 -5.41 -3.74
C GLU A 105 -2.74 -5.80 -2.25
N HIS A 106 -1.62 -5.80 -1.53
CA HIS A 106 -1.55 -6.18 -0.12
C HIS A 106 -2.44 -5.32 0.80
N PRO A 107 -2.34 -3.98 0.81
CA PRO A 107 -3.24 -3.13 1.61
C PRO A 107 -4.72 -3.36 1.29
N PHE A 108 -5.05 -3.51 0.00
CA PHE A 108 -6.43 -3.83 -0.40
C PHE A 108 -6.89 -5.20 0.11
N HIS A 109 -6.01 -6.20 0.09
CA HIS A 109 -6.30 -7.52 0.66
C HIS A 109 -6.62 -7.43 2.16
N ILE A 110 -5.83 -6.68 2.92
CA ILE A 110 -6.03 -6.46 4.35
C ILE A 110 -7.39 -5.80 4.59
N VAL A 111 -7.67 -4.69 3.92
CA VAL A 111 -8.92 -3.94 4.08
C VAL A 111 -10.13 -4.79 3.69
N LYS A 112 -10.08 -5.51 2.56
CA LYS A 112 -11.23 -6.30 2.07
C LYS A 112 -11.42 -7.61 2.81
N ASN A 113 -10.34 -8.34 3.10
CA ASN A 113 -10.42 -9.72 3.58
C ASN A 113 -10.18 -9.83 5.08
N ILE A 114 -9.27 -9.07 5.67
CA ILE A 114 -9.00 -9.11 7.11
C ILE A 114 -9.98 -8.21 7.86
N PHE A 115 -10.13 -6.95 7.44
CA PHE A 115 -11.05 -6.01 8.07
C PHE A 115 -12.50 -6.15 7.57
N LYS A 116 -12.75 -7.07 6.59
CA LYS A 116 -14.07 -7.38 6.04
C LYS A 116 -14.81 -6.17 5.42
N HIS A 117 -14.08 -5.13 5.01
CA HIS A 117 -14.65 -3.95 4.37
C HIS A 117 -14.79 -4.17 2.86
N LYS A 118 -15.86 -4.85 2.43
CA LYS A 118 -16.11 -5.19 1.02
C LYS A 118 -17.03 -4.21 0.29
N LYS A 119 -17.80 -3.41 1.03
CA LYS A 119 -18.80 -2.48 0.47
C LYS A 119 -18.76 -1.16 1.22
N ALA A 120 -19.03 -0.05 0.52
CA ALA A 120 -19.27 1.25 1.15
C ALA A 120 -20.44 1.16 2.13
N ARG A 121 -20.26 1.67 3.35
CA ARG A 121 -21.28 1.58 4.43
C ARG A 121 -22.04 2.87 4.63
N TYR A 122 -21.46 4.01 4.23
CA TYR A 122 -22.05 5.33 4.45
C TYR A 122 -22.57 5.94 3.16
N LYS A 123 -23.58 6.79 3.28
CA LYS A 123 -24.02 7.66 2.18
C LYS A 123 -23.06 8.86 2.09
N GLY A 124 -22.67 9.21 0.86
CA GLY A 124 -21.79 10.33 0.56
C GLY A 124 -20.30 10.00 0.55
N LEU A 125 -19.53 10.82 -0.18
CA LEU A 125 -18.11 10.60 -0.41
C LEU A 125 -17.29 10.88 0.86
N ALA A 126 -17.57 11.98 1.55
CA ALA A 126 -16.77 12.42 2.70
C ALA A 126 -16.71 11.38 3.85
N LYS A 127 -17.84 10.78 4.22
CA LYS A 127 -17.89 9.77 5.30
C LYS A 127 -17.16 8.48 4.90
N ASN A 128 -17.31 8.05 3.64
CA ASN A 128 -16.59 6.87 3.14
C ASN A 128 -15.08 7.14 3.01
N ASN A 129 -14.70 8.36 2.61
CA ASN A 129 -13.28 8.78 2.58
C ASN A 129 -12.66 8.71 3.98
N ALA A 130 -13.30 9.30 4.98
CA ALA A 130 -12.84 9.23 6.37
C ALA A 130 -12.67 7.79 6.85
N GLN A 131 -13.65 6.92 6.56
CA GLN A 131 -13.56 5.50 6.91
C GLN A 131 -12.39 4.80 6.20
N LEU A 132 -12.20 5.03 4.90
CA LEU A 132 -11.12 4.41 4.14
C LEU A 132 -9.74 4.88 4.62
N ASN A 133 -9.58 6.17 4.97
CA ASN A 133 -8.34 6.67 5.56
C ASN A 133 -7.98 5.91 6.85
N VAL A 134 -8.94 5.72 7.76
CA VAL A 134 -8.72 4.93 8.98
C VAL A 134 -8.38 3.48 8.65
N LEU A 135 -9.08 2.84 7.71
CA LEU A 135 -8.83 1.45 7.34
C LEU A 135 -7.46 1.24 6.71
N PHE A 136 -7.01 2.14 5.84
CA PHE A 136 -5.68 2.05 5.24
C PHE A 136 -4.57 2.38 6.24
N ALA A 137 -4.79 3.34 7.17
CA ALA A 137 -3.87 3.58 8.28
C ALA A 137 -3.72 2.34 9.18
N LEU A 138 -4.83 1.69 9.55
CA LEU A 138 -4.82 0.42 10.28
C LEU A 138 -4.18 -0.70 9.47
N SER A 139 -4.34 -0.72 8.15
CA SER A 139 -3.67 -1.66 7.25
C SER A 139 -2.15 -1.51 7.34
N ASN A 140 -1.63 -0.29 7.33
CA ASN A 140 -0.21 -0.02 7.51
C ASN A 140 0.29 -0.54 8.87
N LEU A 141 -0.41 -0.24 9.96
CA LEU A 141 -0.08 -0.76 11.30
C LEU A 141 -0.12 -2.30 11.34
N TYR A 142 -1.10 -2.90 10.66
CA TYR A 142 -1.20 -4.36 10.56
C TYR A 142 -0.01 -4.97 9.82
N MET A 143 0.48 -4.33 8.77
CA MET A 143 1.63 -4.80 7.99
C MET A 143 2.92 -4.75 8.83
N VAL A 144 3.19 -3.66 9.53
CA VAL A 144 4.38 -3.50 10.38
C VAL A 144 4.22 -4.05 11.79
N ARG A 145 3.10 -4.72 12.12
CA ARG A 145 2.81 -5.22 13.48
C ARG A 145 3.92 -6.12 14.06
N GLY A 146 4.63 -6.84 13.20
CA GLY A 146 5.74 -7.71 13.60
C GLY A 146 6.95 -6.92 14.11
N GLU A 147 7.20 -5.77 13.50
CA GLU A 147 8.29 -4.86 13.86
C GLU A 147 7.94 -4.03 15.09
N LEU A 148 6.67 -3.66 15.22
CA LEU A 148 6.16 -2.89 16.37
C LEU A 148 6.06 -3.73 17.65
N ARG A 149 6.21 -5.06 17.58
CA ARG A 149 6.21 -5.90 18.78
C ARG A 149 7.42 -5.57 19.63
N PRO A 150 7.23 -5.25 20.94
CA PRO A 150 8.35 -5.04 21.85
C PRO A 150 9.26 -6.27 21.88
N GLN A 151 10.57 -6.05 21.98
CA GLN A 151 11.55 -7.14 21.96
C GLN A 151 11.32 -8.18 23.07
N TRP A 152 10.78 -7.76 24.22
CA TRP A 152 10.42 -8.68 25.31
C TRP A 152 9.30 -9.66 24.91
N VAL A 153 8.36 -9.28 24.01
CA VAL A 153 7.34 -10.20 23.50
C VAL A 153 7.98 -11.25 22.59
N LYS A 154 8.95 -10.87 21.76
CA LYS A 154 9.74 -11.83 20.95
C LYS A 154 10.52 -12.78 21.87
N TRP A 155 11.10 -12.26 22.96
CA TRP A 155 11.81 -13.09 23.94
C TRP A 155 10.87 -14.07 24.63
N VAL A 156 9.67 -13.63 25.06
CA VAL A 156 8.67 -14.51 25.70
C VAL A 156 8.19 -15.64 24.78
N GLN A 157 8.04 -15.37 23.48
CA GLN A 157 7.65 -16.40 22.50
C GLN A 157 8.74 -17.47 22.29
N ASN A 158 10.01 -17.09 22.41
CA ASN A 158 11.15 -17.97 22.22
C ASN A 158 11.74 -18.53 23.53
N ALA A 159 11.22 -18.09 24.68
CA ALA A 159 11.70 -18.53 25.97
C ALA A 159 11.21 -19.96 26.28
N PRO A 160 12.04 -20.80 26.92
CA PRO A 160 11.60 -22.10 27.36
C PRO A 160 10.43 -21.97 28.32
N LYS A 161 9.46 -22.91 28.27
CA LYS A 161 8.19 -22.87 29.01
C LYS A 161 8.33 -22.49 30.49
N ILE A 162 9.43 -22.88 31.13
CA ILE A 162 9.70 -22.58 32.54
C ILE A 162 9.96 -21.08 32.78
N ALA A 163 10.63 -20.40 31.86
CA ALA A 163 10.89 -18.96 31.93
C ALA A 163 9.60 -18.13 31.72
N LEU A 164 8.67 -18.62 30.88
CA LEU A 164 7.38 -18.00 30.64
C LEU A 164 6.52 -17.94 31.92
N ILE A 165 6.48 -19.01 32.70
CA ILE A 165 5.71 -19.09 33.96
C ILE A 165 6.26 -18.10 34.99
N LYS A 166 7.58 -17.95 35.09
CA LYS A 166 8.21 -16.99 36.00
C LYS A 166 7.95 -15.55 35.58
N ALA A 167 8.04 -15.23 34.27
CA ALA A 167 7.77 -13.88 33.75
C ALA A 167 6.29 -13.49 33.92
N CYS A 168 5.35 -14.44 33.73
CA CYS A 168 3.93 -14.19 33.96
C CYS A 168 3.60 -13.93 35.44
N LYS A 169 4.21 -14.67 36.36
CA LYS A 169 4.05 -14.46 37.82
C LYS A 169 4.61 -13.10 38.27
N MET A 170 5.75 -12.67 37.73
CA MET A 170 6.32 -11.35 38.03
C MET A 170 5.42 -10.20 37.54
N LYS A 171 4.78 -10.31 36.38
CA LYS A 171 3.87 -9.28 35.87
C LYS A 171 2.59 -9.15 36.71
N ILE A 172 2.01 -10.24 37.17
CA ILE A 172 0.83 -10.21 38.05
C ILE A 172 1.19 -9.50 39.37
N ALA A 173 2.37 -9.71 39.93
CA ALA A 173 2.83 -9.03 41.13
C ALA A 173 3.05 -7.51 40.94
N VAL A 174 3.54 -7.07 39.80
CA VAL A 174 3.71 -5.64 39.45
C VAL A 174 2.37 -4.97 39.17
N PHE A 175 1.44 -5.66 38.53
CA PHE A 175 0.09 -5.11 38.23
C PHE A 175 -0.74 -4.90 39.49
N ASN A 176 -0.65 -5.82 40.48
CA ASN A 176 -1.34 -5.67 41.76
C ASN A 176 -0.76 -4.59 42.71
N LYS A 177 0.49 -4.17 42.47
CA LYS A 177 1.10 -3.07 43.27
C LYS A 177 0.72 -1.66 42.79
N ASN A 178 0.28 -1.51 41.51
CA ASN A 178 -0.03 -0.20 40.92
C ASN A 178 -1.53 0.13 40.87
N PHE A 179 -2.41 -0.78 41.28
CA PHE A 179 -3.83 -0.50 41.45
C PHE A 179 -4.15 -0.41 42.95
N GLY A 180 -3.78 0.74 43.53
CA GLY A 180 -4.40 1.19 44.79
C GLY A 180 -5.84 1.57 44.49
N ILE A 181 -6.78 0.76 44.98
CA ILE A 181 -8.19 1.12 45.03
C ILE A 181 -8.30 2.13 46.17
N LEU A 182 -8.66 3.38 45.83
CA LEU A 182 -9.34 4.31 46.72
C LEU A 182 -10.84 4.08 46.60
#